data_7a2c7dd0e7b7d835796dfff984551251
#
_entry.id   7a2c7dd0e7b7d835796dfff984551251
#
_cell.length_a   1.000
_cell.length_b   1.000
_cell.length_c   1.000
_cell.angle_alpha   90.00
_cell.angle_beta   90.00
_cell.angle_gamma   90.00
#
_symmetry.space_group_name_H-M   'P 1'
#
loop_
_entity.id
_entity.type
_entity.pdbx_description
1 polymer ?
#
loop_
_entity_poly.entity_id
_entity_poly.type
_entity_poly.pdbx_seq_one_letter_code
_entity_poly.pdbx_strand_id
1 'polypeptide(L)'
;MNRLLPKSEFYKKFAKVFLCYSHTDRDAVRLLCSRLKKDGVEVWLDSEKLLPGQNWKDEIHEAIISSQAVLVCLSRNFNKQKGFRHEELKIALEKAALLPADEIFIIPARLENCDTPDSLCHLHRVDLFEADGYKKLMQALRKHITSW
;
A
#
# COMPACT_ATOMS: atom_id res chain seq x y z
N MET A 1 -34.82 8.31 -2.69
CA MET A 1 -34.10 8.39 -2.56
C MET A 1 -33.14 7.98 -3.00
N ASN A 2 -32.85 8.22 -3.21
CA ASN A 2 -31.89 7.80 -3.60
C ASN A 2 -31.31 7.00 -3.07
N ARG A 3 -31.53 6.31 -3.24
CA ARG A 3 -30.86 5.64 -2.58
C ARG A 3 -29.64 5.64 -2.87
N LEU A 4 -29.21 6.09 -2.41
CA LEU A 4 -27.78 6.25 -2.41
C LEU A 4 -27.11 4.96 -1.98
N LEU A 5 -25.99 4.63 -2.59
CA LEU A 5 -25.21 3.49 -2.15
C LEU A 5 -24.72 3.73 -0.72
N PRO A 6 -24.71 2.69 0.11
CA PRO A 6 -24.10 2.79 1.44
C PRO A 6 -22.66 3.25 1.33
N LYS A 7 -22.23 4.07 2.26
CA LYS A 7 -20.84 4.56 2.27
C LYS A 7 -19.82 3.43 2.28
N SER A 8 -20.09 2.36 3.01
CA SER A 8 -19.19 1.22 3.07
C SER A 8 -18.99 0.58 1.69
N GLU A 9 -20.05 0.48 0.92
CA GLU A 9 -20.00 -0.09 -0.42
C GLU A 9 -19.25 0.84 -1.37
N PHE A 10 -19.48 2.14 -1.25
CA PHE A 10 -18.81 3.15 -2.03
C PHE A 10 -17.31 3.11 -1.77
N TYR A 11 -16.90 3.08 -0.51
CA TYR A 11 -15.47 3.06 -0.15
C TYR A 11 -14.78 1.77 -0.58
N LYS A 12 -15.46 0.64 -0.54
CA LYS A 12 -14.90 -0.63 -0.99
C LYS A 12 -14.43 -0.58 -2.43
N LYS A 13 -15.05 0.24 -3.26
CA LYS A 13 -14.64 0.38 -4.65
C LYS A 13 -13.29 1.02 -4.81
N PHE A 14 -12.85 1.82 -3.84
CA PHE A 14 -11.78 2.77 -4.09
C PHE A 14 -10.49 2.48 -3.37
N ALA A 15 -10.55 1.66 -2.35
CA ALA A 15 -9.46 1.64 -1.41
C ALA A 15 -8.94 0.23 -1.13
N LYS A 16 -8.59 -0.47 -2.18
CA LYS A 16 -7.88 -1.73 -2.03
C LYS A 16 -6.40 -1.45 -2.14
N VAL A 17 -5.68 -1.60 -1.02
CA VAL A 17 -4.28 -1.23 -0.89
C VAL A 17 -3.47 -2.44 -0.47
N PHE A 18 -2.39 -2.70 -1.20
CA PHE A 18 -1.43 -3.74 -0.83
C PHE A 18 -0.34 -3.11 0.03
N LEU A 19 -0.02 -3.73 1.16
CA LEU A 19 1.06 -3.26 2.04
C LEU A 19 2.30 -4.11 1.83
N CYS A 20 3.39 -3.45 1.43
CA CYS A 20 4.70 -4.07 1.27
C CYS A 20 5.56 -3.63 2.45
N TYR A 21 6.06 -4.58 3.25
CA TYR A 21 6.76 -4.24 4.50
C TYR A 21 7.70 -5.36 4.94
N SER A 22 8.62 -5.01 5.83
CA SER A 22 9.51 -5.98 6.46
C SER A 22 8.80 -6.67 7.63
N HIS A 23 8.96 -7.98 7.75
CA HIS A 23 8.36 -8.74 8.85
C HIS A 23 8.73 -8.23 10.24
N THR A 24 9.91 -7.65 10.37
CA THR A 24 10.34 -7.08 11.65
C THR A 24 9.53 -5.84 12.04
N ASP A 25 8.85 -5.22 11.07
CA ASP A 25 8.00 -4.06 11.30
C ASP A 25 6.53 -4.44 11.45
N ARG A 26 6.24 -5.72 11.57
CA ARG A 26 4.88 -6.24 11.56
C ARG A 26 3.95 -5.57 12.57
N ASP A 27 4.43 -5.28 13.77
CA ASP A 27 3.58 -4.68 14.79
C ASP A 27 3.17 -3.26 14.42
N ALA A 28 4.12 -2.45 13.93
CA ALA A 28 3.82 -1.09 13.47
C ALA A 28 2.89 -1.12 12.26
N VAL A 29 3.11 -2.06 11.35
CA VAL A 29 2.28 -2.17 10.14
C VAL A 29 0.87 -2.63 10.48
N ARG A 30 0.71 -3.50 11.47
CA ARG A 30 -0.62 -3.92 11.92
C ARG A 30 -1.42 -2.77 12.52
N LEU A 31 -0.74 -1.89 13.25
CA LEU A 31 -1.40 -0.69 13.77
C LEU A 31 -1.87 0.22 12.63
N LEU A 32 -1.00 0.41 11.65
CA LEU A 32 -1.37 1.17 10.46
C LEU A 32 -2.53 0.52 9.72
N CYS A 33 -2.49 -0.79 9.57
CA CYS A 33 -3.54 -1.55 8.92
C CYS A 33 -4.89 -1.37 9.61
N SER A 34 -4.91 -1.45 10.95
CA SER A 34 -6.12 -1.27 11.73
C SER A 34 -6.70 0.13 11.51
N ARG A 35 -5.83 1.12 11.46
CA ARG A 35 -6.24 2.50 11.25
C ARG A 35 -6.84 2.69 9.86
N LEU A 36 -6.19 2.12 8.84
CA LEU A 36 -6.68 2.18 7.47
C LEU A 36 -8.03 1.50 7.32
N LYS A 37 -8.18 0.31 7.90
CA LYS A 37 -9.46 -0.42 7.85
C LYS A 37 -10.57 0.37 8.51
N LYS A 38 -10.29 1.02 9.62
CA LYS A 38 -11.25 1.84 10.33
C LYS A 38 -11.72 3.01 9.46
N ASP A 39 -10.84 3.52 8.62
CA ASP A 39 -11.14 4.63 7.72
C ASP A 39 -11.65 4.18 6.35
N GLY A 40 -12.04 2.92 6.22
CA GLY A 40 -12.71 2.40 5.02
C GLY A 40 -11.80 1.83 3.96
N VAL A 41 -10.52 1.65 4.25
CA VAL A 41 -9.56 1.10 3.29
C VAL A 41 -9.52 -0.42 3.41
N GLU A 42 -9.66 -1.11 2.29
CA GLU A 42 -9.45 -2.55 2.26
C GLU A 42 -7.95 -2.82 2.10
N VAL A 43 -7.37 -3.51 3.09
CA VAL A 43 -5.92 -3.71 3.15
C VAL A 43 -5.58 -5.17 2.89
N TRP A 44 -4.60 -5.40 2.02
CA TRP A 44 -4.06 -6.73 1.78
C TRP A 44 -2.66 -6.80 2.41
N LEU A 45 -2.52 -7.65 3.42
CA LEU A 45 -1.24 -7.96 4.04
C LEU A 45 -0.80 -9.31 3.50
N ASP A 46 0.46 -9.41 3.08
CA ASP A 46 0.94 -10.53 2.29
C ASP A 46 0.62 -11.92 2.86
N SER A 47 0.93 -12.17 4.12
CA SER A 47 0.78 -13.51 4.68
C SER A 47 -0.59 -13.82 5.27
N GLU A 48 -1.40 -12.79 5.54
CA GLU A 48 -2.67 -13.00 6.26
C GLU A 48 -3.79 -13.56 5.37
N LYS A 49 -3.70 -13.32 4.09
CA LYS A 49 -4.74 -13.73 3.14
C LYS A 49 -4.42 -15.01 2.40
N LEU A 50 -3.25 -15.59 2.66
CA LEU A 50 -2.86 -16.83 1.99
C LEU A 50 -3.45 -18.03 2.70
N LEU A 51 -3.95 -18.97 1.91
CA LEU A 51 -4.49 -20.22 2.42
C LEU A 51 -3.48 -21.34 2.20
N PRO A 52 -3.46 -22.36 3.10
CA PRO A 52 -2.58 -23.51 2.88
C PRO A 52 -2.82 -24.13 1.50
N GLY A 53 -1.75 -24.44 0.82
CA GLY A 53 -1.82 -25.05 -0.51
C GLY A 53 -1.83 -24.08 -1.67
N GLN A 54 -2.06 -22.81 -1.44
CA GLN A 54 -1.99 -21.82 -2.51
C GLN A 54 -0.55 -21.53 -2.90
N ASN A 55 -0.35 -21.20 -4.20
CA ASN A 55 0.95 -20.75 -4.67
C ASN A 55 1.11 -19.27 -4.24
N TRP A 56 1.95 -19.03 -3.24
CA TRP A 56 2.05 -17.71 -2.65
C TRP A 56 2.54 -16.64 -3.63
N LYS A 57 3.41 -17.00 -4.59
CA LYS A 57 3.90 -16.03 -5.57
C LYS A 57 2.78 -15.55 -6.48
N ASP A 58 1.95 -16.48 -6.94
CA ASP A 58 0.83 -16.14 -7.81
C ASP A 58 -0.20 -15.28 -7.06
N GLU A 59 -0.49 -15.64 -5.82
CA GLU A 59 -1.47 -14.91 -5.00
C GLU A 59 -1.01 -13.49 -4.73
N ILE A 60 0.26 -13.30 -4.42
CA ILE A 60 0.80 -11.98 -4.16
C ILE A 60 0.85 -11.14 -5.44
N HIS A 61 1.26 -11.75 -6.55
CA HIS A 61 1.26 -11.07 -7.84
C HIS A 61 -0.15 -10.56 -8.16
N GLU A 62 -1.13 -11.42 -8.03
CA GLU A 62 -2.53 -11.08 -8.27
C GLU A 62 -3.01 -9.96 -7.34
N ALA A 63 -2.64 -10.04 -6.07
CA ALA A 63 -3.02 -9.04 -5.09
C ALA A 63 -2.45 -7.65 -5.46
N ILE A 64 -1.20 -7.59 -5.90
CA ILE A 64 -0.59 -6.33 -6.30
C ILE A 64 -1.26 -5.80 -7.56
N ILE A 65 -1.46 -6.65 -8.57
CA ILE A 65 -2.05 -6.24 -9.83
C ILE A 65 -3.48 -5.73 -9.64
N SER A 66 -4.24 -6.35 -8.76
CA SER A 66 -5.63 -5.97 -8.52
C SER A 66 -5.80 -4.81 -7.53
N SER A 67 -4.73 -4.38 -6.89
CA SER A 67 -4.79 -3.27 -5.93
C SER A 67 -4.84 -1.93 -6.66
N GLN A 68 -5.42 -0.94 -5.99
CA GLN A 68 -5.46 0.44 -6.49
C GLN A 68 -4.23 1.22 -6.10
N ALA A 69 -3.56 0.80 -5.04
CA ALA A 69 -2.30 1.39 -4.62
C ALA A 69 -1.48 0.36 -3.86
N VAL A 70 -0.17 0.55 -3.89
CA VAL A 70 0.77 -0.22 -3.10
C VAL A 70 1.44 0.74 -2.13
N LEU A 71 1.30 0.48 -0.85
CA LEU A 71 1.94 1.26 0.19
C LEU A 71 3.23 0.55 0.58
N VAL A 72 4.36 1.19 0.29
CA VAL A 72 5.67 0.62 0.63
C VAL A 72 6.10 1.20 1.97
N CYS A 73 6.07 0.37 3.01
CA CYS A 73 6.37 0.77 4.37
C CYS A 73 7.87 0.71 4.60
N LEU A 74 8.52 1.86 4.53
CA LEU A 74 9.97 1.96 4.60
C LEU A 74 10.47 2.06 6.04
N SER A 75 11.55 1.34 6.30
CA SER A 75 12.24 1.34 7.58
C SER A 75 13.69 0.95 7.33
N ARG A 76 14.52 1.06 8.36
CA ARG A 76 15.88 0.55 8.25
C ARG A 76 15.89 -0.95 7.99
N ASN A 77 14.95 -1.66 8.61
CA ASN A 77 14.80 -3.10 8.38
C ASN A 77 14.42 -3.42 6.94
N PHE A 78 13.48 -2.67 6.39
CA PHE A 78 13.06 -2.86 5.00
C PHE A 78 14.25 -2.68 4.05
N ASN A 79 15.03 -1.63 4.28
CA ASN A 79 16.15 -1.30 3.40
C ASN A 79 17.27 -2.33 3.45
N LYS A 80 17.40 -3.06 4.54
CA LYS A 80 18.43 -4.09 4.68
C LYS A 80 18.03 -5.42 4.05
N GLN A 81 16.75 -5.67 3.87
CA GLN A 81 16.26 -6.95 3.37
C GLN A 81 16.36 -7.04 1.87
N LYS A 82 16.54 -8.28 1.39
CA LYS A 82 16.61 -8.58 -0.04
C LYS A 82 15.68 -9.75 -0.32
N GLY A 83 15.50 -10.09 -1.60
CA GLY A 83 14.71 -11.24 -2.01
C GLY A 83 13.25 -10.91 -2.18
N PHE A 84 12.39 -11.53 -1.39
CA PHE A 84 10.94 -11.46 -1.57
C PHE A 84 10.39 -10.03 -1.63
N ARG A 85 10.84 -9.17 -0.74
CA ARG A 85 10.37 -7.78 -0.72
C ARG A 85 10.74 -7.04 -1.99
N HIS A 86 11.89 -7.35 -2.54
CA HIS A 86 12.34 -6.76 -3.79
C HIS A 86 11.50 -7.25 -4.98
N GLU A 87 11.03 -8.48 -4.94
CA GLU A 87 10.14 -9.00 -5.97
C GLU A 87 8.79 -8.29 -5.93
N GLU A 88 8.22 -8.09 -4.76
CA GLU A 88 6.97 -7.34 -4.60
C GLU A 88 7.11 -5.93 -5.16
N LEU A 89 8.18 -5.28 -4.80
CA LEU A 89 8.44 -3.91 -5.26
C LEU A 89 8.62 -3.88 -6.78
N LYS A 90 9.31 -4.86 -7.34
CA LYS A 90 9.50 -4.95 -8.78
C LYS A 90 8.16 -5.09 -9.51
N ILE A 91 7.28 -5.94 -9.03
CA ILE A 91 5.97 -6.13 -9.61
C ILE A 91 5.18 -4.81 -9.59
N ALA A 92 5.22 -4.12 -8.45
CA ALA A 92 4.53 -2.84 -8.30
C ALA A 92 5.08 -1.78 -9.26
N LEU A 93 6.40 -1.72 -9.42
CA LEU A 93 7.04 -0.77 -10.32
C LEU A 93 6.70 -1.07 -11.78
N GLU A 94 6.64 -2.35 -12.15
CA GLU A 94 6.27 -2.75 -13.49
C GLU A 94 4.84 -2.33 -13.81
N LYS A 95 3.92 -2.52 -12.88
CA LYS A 95 2.54 -2.08 -13.07
C LYS A 95 2.47 -0.56 -13.16
N ALA A 96 3.17 0.14 -12.29
CA ALA A 96 3.17 1.60 -12.27
C ALA A 96 3.63 2.19 -13.60
N ALA A 97 4.59 1.54 -14.25
CA ALA A 97 5.12 1.99 -15.55
C ALA A 97 4.07 1.93 -16.67
N LEU A 98 3.04 1.12 -16.51
CA LEU A 98 1.98 0.97 -17.50
C LEU A 98 0.82 1.93 -17.28
N LEU A 99 0.81 2.66 -16.17
CA LEU A 99 -0.27 3.58 -15.82
C LEU A 99 0.06 4.99 -16.30
N PRO A 100 -0.97 5.85 -16.47
CA PRO A 100 -0.73 7.26 -16.81
C PRO A 100 0.18 7.92 -15.76
N ALA A 101 1.00 8.87 -16.24
CA ALA A 101 2.03 9.49 -15.41
C ALA A 101 1.47 10.23 -14.18
N ASP A 102 0.23 10.71 -14.26
CA ASP A 102 -0.40 11.44 -13.17
C ASP A 102 -1.15 10.55 -12.19
N GLU A 103 -1.16 9.24 -12.42
CA GLU A 103 -1.86 8.31 -11.55
C GLU A 103 -0.94 7.84 -10.42
N ILE A 104 -1.45 7.92 -9.20
CA ILE A 104 -0.71 7.45 -8.01
C ILE A 104 -0.96 5.96 -7.84
N PHE A 105 0.10 5.17 -7.91
CA PHE A 105 0.00 3.73 -7.64
C PHE A 105 0.89 3.31 -6.48
N ILE A 106 2.15 3.77 -6.44
CA ILE A 106 3.07 3.44 -5.37
C ILE A 106 3.21 4.63 -4.45
N ILE A 107 3.02 4.39 -3.14
CA ILE A 107 3.17 5.42 -2.12
C ILE A 107 4.27 4.97 -1.16
N PRO A 108 5.45 5.62 -1.20
CA PRO A 108 6.48 5.33 -0.21
C PRO A 108 6.08 5.97 1.12
N ALA A 109 6.04 5.16 2.17
CA ALA A 109 5.64 5.64 3.50
C ALA A 109 6.71 5.24 4.51
N ARG A 110 7.42 6.22 5.07
CA ARG A 110 8.43 5.91 6.06
C ARG A 110 7.78 5.72 7.42
N LEU A 111 8.08 4.57 8.02
CA LEU A 111 7.64 4.27 9.39
C LEU A 111 8.54 4.95 10.42
N GLU A 112 9.76 5.25 10.02
CA GLU A 112 10.78 5.88 10.84
C GLU A 112 11.71 6.66 9.93
N ASN A 113 12.60 7.46 10.51
CA ASN A 113 13.60 8.17 9.72
C ASN A 113 14.59 7.17 9.15
N CYS A 114 14.60 7.02 7.83
CA CYS A 114 15.42 6.04 7.12
C CYS A 114 15.61 6.50 5.68
N ASP A 115 16.51 5.84 4.98
CA ASP A 115 16.73 6.13 3.57
C ASP A 115 15.58 5.64 2.71
N THR A 116 15.42 6.25 1.54
CA THR A 116 14.48 5.80 0.52
C THR A 116 15.24 5.04 -0.55
N PRO A 117 14.81 3.83 -0.92
CA PRO A 117 15.47 3.08 -2.00
C PRO A 117 15.53 3.90 -3.29
N ASP A 118 16.60 3.74 -4.04
CA ASP A 118 16.79 4.48 -5.29
C ASP A 118 15.64 4.33 -6.25
N SER A 119 15.05 3.16 -6.32
CA SER A 119 13.92 2.88 -7.22
C SER A 119 12.68 3.68 -6.87
N LEU A 120 12.60 4.26 -5.68
CA LEU A 120 11.44 5.04 -5.21
C LEU A 120 11.76 6.51 -5.01
N CYS A 121 13.02 6.94 -5.21
CA CYS A 121 13.43 8.31 -4.95
C CYS A 121 12.72 9.35 -5.80
N HIS A 122 12.18 8.96 -6.95
CA HIS A 122 11.45 9.87 -7.84
C HIS A 122 10.02 10.13 -7.36
N LEU A 123 9.55 9.40 -6.35
CA LEU A 123 8.20 9.56 -5.83
C LEU A 123 8.23 10.36 -4.53
N HIS A 124 7.20 11.18 -4.36
CA HIS A 124 7.06 11.91 -3.10
C HIS A 124 6.64 10.94 -2.01
N ARG A 125 7.38 10.94 -0.90
CA ARG A 125 7.12 10.04 0.21
C ARG A 125 6.27 10.73 1.28
N VAL A 126 5.66 9.92 2.13
CA VAL A 126 5.01 10.41 3.33
C VAL A 126 5.72 9.86 4.57
N ASP A 127 5.85 10.69 5.59
CA ASP A 127 6.50 10.30 6.85
C ASP A 127 5.42 10.05 7.90
N LEU A 128 5.12 8.78 8.16
CA LEU A 128 4.03 8.41 9.07
C LEU A 128 4.34 8.73 10.54
N PHE A 129 5.62 8.96 10.85
CA PHE A 129 6.00 9.37 12.20
C PHE A 129 5.81 10.87 12.45
N GLU A 130 5.49 11.65 11.41
CA GLU A 130 5.16 13.06 11.55
C GLU A 130 3.67 13.22 11.91
N ALA A 131 3.34 14.32 12.57
CA ALA A 131 1.99 14.54 13.08
C ALA A 131 0.91 14.50 11.99
N ASP A 132 1.22 15.01 10.79
CA ASP A 132 0.26 15.07 9.69
C ASP A 132 0.49 13.97 8.63
N GLY A 133 1.39 13.02 8.91
CA GLY A 133 1.74 12.00 7.94
C GLY A 133 0.57 11.15 7.50
N TYR A 134 -0.19 10.64 8.44
CA TYR A 134 -1.34 9.81 8.13
C TYR A 134 -2.39 10.58 7.33
N LYS A 135 -2.61 11.83 7.67
CA LYS A 135 -3.56 12.67 6.94
C LYS A 135 -3.15 12.82 5.48
N LYS A 136 -1.85 13.03 5.23
CA LYS A 136 -1.33 13.14 3.87
C LYS A 136 -1.49 11.83 3.12
N LEU A 137 -1.27 10.71 3.79
CA LEU A 137 -1.50 9.39 3.19
C LEU A 137 -2.95 9.24 2.75
N MET A 138 -3.88 9.60 3.62
CA MET A 138 -5.30 9.51 3.30
C MET A 138 -5.69 10.42 2.14
N GLN A 139 -5.07 11.60 2.03
CA GLN A 139 -5.31 12.49 0.90
C GLN A 139 -4.89 11.83 -0.42
N ALA A 140 -3.74 11.16 -0.43
CA ALA A 140 -3.26 10.45 -1.62
C ALA A 140 -4.21 9.30 -2.00
N LEU A 141 -4.68 8.54 -1.01
CA LEU A 141 -5.60 7.44 -1.26
C LEU A 141 -6.97 7.94 -1.75
N ARG A 142 -7.44 9.06 -1.23
CA ARG A 142 -8.72 9.64 -1.66
C ARG A 142 -8.67 10.15 -3.09
N LYS A 143 -7.50 10.47 -3.60
CA LYS A 143 -7.37 10.88 -4.99
C LYS A 143 -7.84 9.78 -5.94
N HIS A 144 -7.60 8.52 -5.59
CA HIS A 144 -8.12 7.40 -6.36
C HIS A 144 -9.65 7.39 -6.38
N ILE A 145 -10.26 7.75 -5.25
CA ILE A 145 -11.71 7.79 -5.15
C ILE A 145 -12.29 8.84 -6.09
N THR A 146 -11.68 10.02 -6.12
CA THR A 146 -12.21 11.13 -6.92
C THR A 146 -11.93 10.98 -8.41
N SER A 147 -11.01 10.12 -8.80
CA SER A 147 -10.70 9.90 -10.20
C SER A 147 -11.67 8.93 -10.89
N TRP A 148 -12.59 8.39 -10.13
CA TRP A 148 -13.62 7.50 -10.65
C TRP A 148 -14.83 8.31 -11.11
#